data_24666a41c70b4b8f1f184db4529d7cea
#
_entry.id   24666a41c70b4b8f1f184db4529d7cea
#
_cell.length_a   1.000
_cell.length_b   1.000
_cell.length_c   1.000
_cell.angle_alpha   90.00
_cell.angle_beta   90.00
_cell.angle_gamma   90.00
#
_symmetry.space_group_name_H-M   'P 1'
#
loop_
_entity.id
_entity.type
_entity.pdbx_description
1 polymer ?
#
loop_
_entity_poly.entity_id
_entity_poly.type
_entity_poly.pdbx_seq_one_letter_code
_entity_poly.pdbx_strand_id
1 'polypeptide(L)'
;EPGCKFDYMLTLYGPQGVGKSAILKKLGGGWFSDSLVSVTGKEAYEALQGVWIMEMAELAATRKAEVEAIKHFISKQIDRFRVAYGHYIEDFPRQCIFIGTTNKVDFLRDETGGRRFWPMTVNPDKVEVKWSKLTKDEINQIWAEAKHYYEQGEELYLDPELEEEMRSIQSKHTEESPYLGIIEEFLNTPIPSNWNELSIFDRRRYYEGDVDMLPTGNVDYVEREKVCALEIFVECFKKDKGDSRQMIEVKKITNALRQLGNWRIYEGNKTGKIRFGKEYGVQVAYVKDKGLDDLI
;
A
#
# COMPACT_ATOMS: atom_id res chain seq x y z
N GLU A 1 -5.45 -4.57 26.91
CA GLU A 1 -6.90 -4.85 26.83
C GLU A 1 -7.14 -5.98 25.83
N PRO A 2 -7.22 -7.25 26.28
CA PRO A 2 -7.44 -8.38 25.41
C PRO A 2 -8.73 -8.26 24.59
N GLY A 3 -8.64 -8.53 23.29
CA GLY A 3 -9.78 -8.45 22.37
C GLY A 3 -10.14 -7.04 21.92
N CYS A 4 -9.37 -6.02 22.28
CA CYS A 4 -9.59 -4.66 21.76
C CYS A 4 -9.35 -4.61 20.24
N LYS A 5 -9.95 -3.62 19.58
CA LYS A 5 -9.73 -3.38 18.16
C LYS A 5 -8.38 -2.72 17.96
N PHE A 6 -7.43 -3.47 17.41
CA PHE A 6 -6.11 -2.98 17.06
C PHE A 6 -5.61 -3.73 15.82
N ASP A 7 -5.72 -3.14 14.66
CA ASP A 7 -5.42 -3.77 13.36
C ASP A 7 -4.17 -3.18 12.68
N TYR A 8 -3.30 -2.57 13.47
CA TYR A 8 -2.03 -2.04 12.99
C TYR A 8 -0.88 -3.01 13.25
N MET A 9 0.12 -2.94 12.39
CA MET A 9 1.36 -3.68 12.53
C MET A 9 2.54 -2.73 12.29
N LEU A 10 3.27 -2.42 13.36
CA LEU A 10 4.54 -1.73 13.24
C LEU A 10 5.49 -2.56 12.37
N THR A 11 6.10 -1.95 11.35
CA THR A 11 7.01 -2.63 10.45
C THR A 11 8.38 -1.96 10.46
N LEU A 12 9.33 -2.61 11.09
CA LEU A 12 10.71 -2.16 11.16
C LEU A 12 11.45 -2.53 9.87
N TYR A 13 11.85 -1.54 9.09
CA TYR A 13 12.66 -1.78 7.91
C TYR A 13 14.05 -1.12 8.01
N GLY A 14 15.04 -1.75 7.43
CA GLY A 14 16.43 -1.28 7.46
C GLY A 14 17.42 -2.40 7.21
N PRO A 15 18.74 -2.11 7.17
CA PRO A 15 19.76 -3.09 6.84
C PRO A 15 19.71 -4.34 7.70
N GLN A 16 20.24 -5.43 7.17
CA GLN A 16 20.37 -6.67 7.94
C GLN A 16 21.39 -6.48 9.08
N GLY A 17 21.12 -7.12 10.21
CA GLY A 17 22.06 -7.10 11.35
C GLY A 17 21.95 -5.89 12.28
N VAL A 18 21.08 -4.90 12.00
CA VAL A 18 20.91 -3.70 12.84
C VAL A 18 20.19 -3.97 14.17
N GLY A 19 19.72 -5.21 14.40
CA GLY A 19 19.10 -5.60 15.67
C GLY A 19 17.58 -5.48 15.75
N LYS A 20 16.86 -5.41 14.63
CA LYS A 20 15.39 -5.32 14.61
C LYS A 20 14.71 -6.40 15.46
N SER A 21 14.96 -7.67 15.17
CA SER A 21 14.40 -8.79 15.95
C SER A 21 14.94 -8.86 17.37
N ALA A 22 16.17 -8.44 17.57
CA ALA A 22 16.80 -8.48 18.89
C ALA A 22 16.15 -7.48 19.87
N ILE A 23 15.76 -6.29 19.42
CA ILE A 23 15.04 -5.33 20.27
C ILE A 23 13.63 -5.84 20.59
N LEU A 24 12.94 -6.45 19.64
CA LEU A 24 11.62 -7.03 19.86
C LEU A 24 11.67 -8.16 20.91
N LYS A 25 12.68 -9.03 20.80
CA LYS A 25 12.90 -10.08 21.78
C LYS A 25 13.20 -9.54 23.18
N LYS A 26 13.94 -8.43 23.29
CA LYS A 26 14.18 -7.77 24.58
C LYS A 26 12.91 -7.17 25.16
N LEU A 27 12.10 -6.48 24.34
CA LEU A 27 10.84 -5.88 24.77
C LEU A 27 9.82 -6.94 25.20
N GLY A 28 9.67 -8.01 24.44
CA GLY A 28 8.71 -9.07 24.74
C GLY A 28 9.15 -10.04 25.83
N GLY A 29 10.47 -10.18 26.04
CA GLY A 29 11.03 -11.13 27.02
C GLY A 29 10.50 -12.55 26.82
N GLY A 30 9.90 -13.12 27.85
CA GLY A 30 9.29 -14.46 27.81
C GLY A 30 7.98 -14.54 27.01
N TRP A 31 7.40 -13.42 26.62
CA TRP A 31 6.17 -13.31 25.82
C TRP A 31 6.43 -12.88 24.37
N PHE A 32 7.66 -13.01 23.91
CA PHE A 32 8.06 -12.81 22.51
C PHE A 32 8.02 -14.14 21.75
N SER A 33 7.56 -14.12 20.52
CA SER A 33 7.69 -15.25 19.59
C SER A 33 7.97 -14.76 18.17
N ASP A 34 8.79 -15.49 17.44
CA ASP A 34 9.11 -15.35 16.02
C ASP A 34 8.74 -16.64 15.24
N SER A 35 7.94 -17.51 15.86
CA SER A 35 7.67 -18.86 15.36
C SER A 35 6.44 -18.97 14.46
N LEU A 36 5.84 -17.85 14.04
CA LEU A 36 4.65 -17.85 13.16
C LEU A 36 5.04 -18.20 11.72
N VAL A 37 4.79 -19.43 11.32
CA VAL A 37 5.12 -19.95 9.97
C VAL A 37 4.04 -19.59 8.94
N SER A 38 2.77 -19.52 9.37
CA SER A 38 1.63 -19.24 8.50
C SER A 38 0.57 -18.45 9.26
N VAL A 39 -0.21 -17.63 8.56
CA VAL A 39 -1.36 -16.91 9.10
C VAL A 39 -2.69 -17.64 8.83
N THR A 40 -2.61 -18.84 8.30
CA THR A 40 -3.78 -19.67 7.97
C THR A 40 -3.74 -20.99 8.76
N GLY A 41 -4.92 -21.54 9.02
CA GLY A 41 -5.02 -22.79 9.77
C GLY A 41 -5.13 -22.58 11.28
N LYS A 42 -5.39 -23.66 12.00
CA LYS A 42 -5.55 -23.71 13.45
C LYS A 42 -4.24 -23.39 14.17
N GLU A 43 -3.15 -23.90 13.66
CA GLU A 43 -1.79 -23.76 14.21
C GLU A 43 -1.38 -22.29 14.34
N ALA A 44 -1.86 -21.44 13.43
CA ALA A 44 -1.63 -19.99 13.50
C ALA A 44 -2.20 -19.37 14.79
N TYR A 45 -3.38 -19.81 15.21
CA TYR A 45 -4.03 -19.30 16.43
C TYR A 45 -3.43 -19.90 17.71
N GLU A 46 -3.02 -21.17 17.65
CA GLU A 46 -2.33 -21.83 18.76
C GLU A 46 -0.98 -21.16 19.04
N ALA A 47 -0.25 -20.74 17.99
CA ALA A 47 1.03 -20.04 18.12
C ALA A 47 0.92 -18.66 18.81
N LEU A 48 -0.27 -18.06 18.85
CA LEU A 48 -0.48 -16.76 19.51
C LEU A 48 -0.74 -16.88 21.02
N GLN A 49 -0.99 -18.09 21.53
CA GLN A 49 -1.33 -18.25 22.94
C GLN A 49 -0.11 -17.98 23.85
N GLY A 50 -0.31 -17.09 24.84
CA GLY A 50 0.76 -16.69 25.75
C GLY A 50 1.80 -15.76 25.17
N VAL A 51 1.57 -15.19 23.99
CA VAL A 51 2.47 -14.26 23.30
C VAL A 51 1.93 -12.84 23.40
N TRP A 52 2.79 -11.85 23.66
CA TRP A 52 2.45 -10.42 23.59
C TRP A 52 3.00 -9.77 22.34
N ILE A 53 4.21 -10.13 21.92
CA ILE A 53 4.84 -9.64 20.70
C ILE A 53 5.10 -10.81 19.77
N MET A 54 4.41 -10.84 18.64
CA MET A 54 4.62 -11.80 17.57
C MET A 54 5.37 -11.11 16.44
N GLU A 55 6.60 -11.55 16.18
CA GLU A 55 7.36 -11.07 15.03
C GLU A 55 6.95 -11.79 13.76
N MET A 56 6.69 -11.01 12.72
CA MET A 56 6.50 -11.48 11.35
C MET A 56 7.72 -11.08 10.52
N ALA A 57 8.69 -11.99 10.43
CA ALA A 57 9.93 -11.75 9.70
C ALA A 57 9.72 -11.79 8.17
N GLU A 58 10.60 -11.10 7.43
CA GLU A 58 10.70 -11.17 5.98
C GLU A 58 9.41 -10.85 5.20
N LEU A 59 8.63 -9.87 5.67
CA LEU A 59 7.38 -9.45 5.01
C LEU A 59 7.50 -9.21 3.50
N ALA A 60 8.66 -8.81 3.03
CA ALA A 60 8.93 -8.54 1.61
C ALA A 60 8.94 -9.81 0.72
N ALA A 61 9.06 -11.00 1.31
CA ALA A 61 9.00 -12.26 0.57
C ALA A 61 7.55 -12.72 0.32
N THR A 62 6.57 -12.04 0.91
CA THR A 62 5.16 -12.44 0.96
C THR A 62 4.47 -12.15 -0.38
N ARG A 63 3.74 -13.12 -0.92
CA ARG A 63 2.94 -12.94 -2.14
C ARG A 63 1.72 -12.06 -1.86
N LYS A 64 1.16 -11.41 -2.89
CA LYS A 64 -0.01 -10.52 -2.74
C LYS A 64 -1.21 -11.20 -2.04
N ALA A 65 -1.49 -12.46 -2.35
CA ALA A 65 -2.55 -13.23 -1.68
C ALA A 65 -2.28 -13.46 -0.19
N GLU A 66 -1.02 -13.61 0.18
CA GLU A 66 -0.58 -13.77 1.57
C GLU A 66 -0.69 -12.45 2.34
N VAL A 67 -0.44 -11.31 1.69
CA VAL A 67 -0.64 -9.98 2.31
C VAL A 67 -2.09 -9.77 2.70
N GLU A 68 -3.06 -10.17 1.87
CA GLU A 68 -4.48 -10.10 2.22
C GLU A 68 -4.83 -11.04 3.39
N ALA A 69 -4.26 -12.23 3.43
CA ALA A 69 -4.42 -13.15 4.56
C ALA A 69 -3.83 -12.56 5.85
N ILE A 70 -2.65 -11.94 5.78
CA ILE A 70 -2.02 -11.24 6.91
C ILE A 70 -2.92 -10.12 7.42
N LYS A 71 -3.43 -9.25 6.55
CA LYS A 71 -4.35 -8.15 6.91
C LYS A 71 -5.58 -8.65 7.63
N HIS A 72 -6.19 -9.71 7.11
CA HIS A 72 -7.33 -10.34 7.74
C HIS A 72 -6.95 -10.94 9.11
N PHE A 73 -5.78 -11.57 9.21
CA PHE A 73 -5.30 -12.21 10.42
C PHE A 73 -5.00 -11.20 11.52
N ILE A 74 -4.29 -10.10 11.23
CA ILE A 74 -3.95 -9.07 12.22
C ILE A 74 -5.18 -8.29 12.71
N SER A 75 -6.23 -8.19 11.89
CA SER A 75 -7.45 -7.44 12.24
C SER A 75 -8.44 -8.19 13.14
N LYS A 76 -8.15 -9.45 13.49
CA LYS A 76 -9.02 -10.23 14.37
C LYS A 76 -8.88 -9.80 15.82
N GLN A 77 -10.00 -9.66 16.49
CA GLN A 77 -10.08 -9.39 17.93
C GLN A 77 -10.16 -10.66 18.78
N ILE A 78 -10.75 -11.72 18.21
CA ILE A 78 -10.98 -13.00 18.86
C ILE A 78 -10.49 -14.11 17.94
N ASP A 79 -9.69 -15.01 18.48
CA ASP A 79 -9.24 -16.23 17.84
C ASP A 79 -10.14 -17.37 18.26
N ARG A 80 -10.83 -17.97 17.28
CA ARG A 80 -11.80 -19.02 17.53
C ARG A 80 -11.29 -20.35 16.99
N PHE A 81 -10.95 -21.26 17.88
CA PHE A 81 -10.43 -22.58 17.53
C PHE A 81 -10.69 -23.61 18.65
N ARG A 82 -10.45 -24.88 18.34
CA ARG A 82 -10.52 -25.98 19.29
C ARG A 82 -9.12 -26.30 19.80
N VAL A 83 -8.88 -26.16 21.09
CA VAL A 83 -7.61 -26.55 21.75
C VAL A 83 -7.29 -28.03 21.49
N ALA A 84 -6.02 -28.39 21.51
CA ALA A 84 -5.62 -29.79 21.41
C ALA A 84 -6.29 -30.60 22.54
N TYR A 85 -6.89 -31.73 22.16
CA TYR A 85 -7.68 -32.59 23.06
C TYR A 85 -8.99 -31.98 23.62
N GLY A 86 -9.30 -30.73 23.27
CA GLY A 86 -10.57 -30.09 23.65
C GLY A 86 -11.76 -30.70 22.89
N HIS A 87 -12.94 -30.67 23.49
CA HIS A 87 -14.17 -31.18 22.87
C HIS A 87 -14.92 -30.07 22.09
N TYR A 88 -14.76 -28.82 22.48
CA TYR A 88 -15.52 -27.71 21.94
C TYR A 88 -14.59 -26.67 21.30
N ILE A 89 -15.16 -25.82 20.44
CA ILE A 89 -14.52 -24.61 19.93
C ILE A 89 -14.69 -23.54 20.99
N GLU A 90 -13.61 -22.82 21.28
CA GLU A 90 -13.57 -21.77 22.29
C GLU A 90 -13.11 -20.47 21.67
N ASP A 91 -13.48 -19.35 22.28
CA ASP A 91 -13.13 -18.00 21.89
C ASP A 91 -12.01 -17.48 22.79
N PHE A 92 -10.91 -17.06 22.16
CA PHE A 92 -9.74 -16.52 22.83
C PHE A 92 -9.59 -15.03 22.43
N PRO A 93 -9.91 -14.07 23.31
CA PRO A 93 -9.62 -12.66 23.05
C PRO A 93 -8.13 -12.48 22.75
N ARG A 94 -7.81 -11.82 21.63
CA ARG A 94 -6.42 -11.66 21.21
C ARG A 94 -5.65 -10.80 22.22
N GLN A 95 -4.45 -11.25 22.58
CA GLN A 95 -3.59 -10.58 23.57
C GLN A 95 -2.29 -10.08 22.97
N CYS A 96 -1.94 -10.49 21.73
CA CYS A 96 -0.70 -10.12 21.08
C CYS A 96 -0.88 -8.98 20.08
N ILE A 97 0.21 -8.26 19.86
CA ILE A 97 0.41 -7.37 18.71
C ILE A 97 1.37 -8.04 17.73
N PHE A 98 1.27 -7.63 16.46
CA PHE A 98 2.18 -8.08 15.40
C PHE A 98 3.18 -6.99 15.07
N ILE A 99 4.44 -7.35 14.94
CA ILE A 99 5.49 -6.45 14.49
C ILE A 99 6.20 -7.10 13.31
N GLY A 100 6.20 -6.41 12.18
CA GLY A 100 6.90 -6.85 10.98
C GLY A 100 8.36 -6.45 10.98
N THR A 101 9.22 -7.29 10.42
CA THR A 101 10.63 -6.93 10.15
C THR A 101 10.97 -7.22 8.70
N THR A 102 11.69 -6.30 8.06
CA THR A 102 12.15 -6.47 6.68
C THR A 102 13.45 -5.69 6.43
N ASN A 103 14.19 -6.09 5.41
CA ASN A 103 15.36 -5.38 4.91
C ASN A 103 15.10 -4.67 3.56
N LYS A 104 13.91 -4.79 3.00
CA LYS A 104 13.51 -4.15 1.76
C LYS A 104 12.70 -2.89 2.03
N VAL A 105 12.86 -1.89 1.16
CA VAL A 105 12.14 -0.63 1.22
C VAL A 105 10.72 -0.81 0.69
N ASP A 106 10.57 -1.52 -0.41
CA ASP A 106 9.34 -1.76 -1.16
C ASP A 106 8.62 -3.04 -0.70
N PHE A 107 8.24 -3.10 0.56
CA PHE A 107 7.62 -4.30 1.13
C PHE A 107 6.08 -4.29 1.07
N LEU A 108 5.46 -3.14 0.79
CA LEU A 108 4.02 -3.01 0.64
C LEU A 108 3.59 -3.30 -0.79
N ARG A 109 3.05 -4.48 -1.03
CA ARG A 109 2.57 -4.93 -2.36
C ARG A 109 1.10 -4.61 -2.64
N ASP A 110 0.44 -3.90 -1.74
CA ASP A 110 -0.96 -3.56 -1.90
C ASP A 110 -1.25 -2.12 -1.52
N GLU A 111 -1.79 -1.40 -2.49
CA GLU A 111 -2.15 0.01 -2.38
C GLU A 111 -3.44 0.25 -1.56
N THR A 112 -4.29 -0.76 -1.42
CA THR A 112 -5.63 -0.60 -0.81
C THR A 112 -5.69 -0.93 0.68
N GLY A 113 -4.67 -1.59 1.22
CA GLY A 113 -4.64 -2.07 2.60
C GLY A 113 -3.40 -1.68 3.40
N GLY A 114 -2.54 -0.84 2.83
CA GLY A 114 -1.29 -0.38 3.43
C GLY A 114 -1.47 0.31 4.79
N ARG A 115 -2.64 0.88 5.08
CA ARG A 115 -2.94 1.59 6.33
C ARG A 115 -2.68 0.78 7.61
N ARG A 116 -2.67 -0.56 7.52
CA ARG A 116 -2.38 -1.43 8.67
C ARG A 116 -0.90 -1.55 8.98
N PHE A 117 -0.06 -1.28 8.00
CA PHE A 117 1.38 -1.38 8.16
C PHE A 117 1.95 -0.01 8.47
N TRP A 118 2.63 0.11 9.60
CA TRP A 118 3.28 1.34 10.03
C TRP A 118 4.78 1.24 9.79
N PRO A 119 5.29 1.74 8.66
CA PRO A 119 6.72 1.70 8.36
C PRO A 119 7.52 2.55 9.32
N MET A 120 8.54 1.96 9.91
CA MET A 120 9.53 2.66 10.72
C MET A 120 10.93 2.32 10.25
N THR A 121 11.68 3.35 9.85
CA THR A 121 13.07 3.21 9.43
C THR A 121 13.97 2.94 10.63
N VAL A 122 14.73 1.84 10.57
CA VAL A 122 15.82 1.59 11.50
C VAL A 122 17.12 2.02 10.84
N ASN A 123 17.62 3.20 11.24
CA ASN A 123 18.85 3.78 10.70
C ASN A 123 20.02 3.50 11.65
N PRO A 124 21.03 2.68 11.24
CA PRO A 124 22.18 2.36 12.08
C PRO A 124 23.03 3.59 12.42
N ASP A 125 23.04 4.63 11.56
CA ASP A 125 23.85 5.82 11.77
C ASP A 125 23.28 6.77 12.85
N LYS A 126 22.00 6.58 13.22
CA LYS A 126 21.29 7.34 14.26
C LYS A 126 21.15 6.58 15.57
N VAL A 127 21.83 5.46 15.72
CA VAL A 127 21.74 4.64 16.94
C VAL A 127 22.55 5.27 18.07
N GLU A 128 21.87 5.87 19.03
CA GLU A 128 22.50 6.42 20.25
C GLU A 128 22.88 5.31 21.23
N VAL A 129 21.99 4.34 21.40
CA VAL A 129 22.22 3.17 22.27
C VAL A 129 22.06 1.89 21.46
N LYS A 130 23.14 1.08 21.39
CA LYS A 130 23.04 -0.23 20.74
C LYS A 130 22.05 -1.11 21.51
N TRP A 131 21.16 -1.80 20.79
CA TRP A 131 20.18 -2.73 21.37
C TRP A 131 20.79 -3.73 22.38
N SER A 132 22.06 -4.15 22.15
CA SER A 132 22.79 -5.07 23.03
C SER A 132 23.08 -4.47 24.42
N LYS A 133 23.14 -3.14 24.53
CA LYS A 133 23.40 -2.43 25.78
C LYS A 133 22.14 -2.09 26.58
N LEU A 134 20.94 -2.22 25.98
CA LEU A 134 19.68 -2.01 26.70
C LEU A 134 19.58 -2.97 27.88
N THR A 135 19.50 -2.40 29.06
CA THR A 135 19.37 -3.13 30.32
C THR A 135 17.92 -3.55 30.56
N LYS A 136 17.72 -4.44 31.52
CA LYS A 136 16.38 -4.83 31.94
C LYS A 136 15.61 -3.65 32.56
N ASP A 137 16.30 -2.77 33.27
CA ASP A 137 15.69 -1.61 33.91
C ASP A 137 15.22 -0.59 32.88
N GLU A 138 15.97 -0.36 31.81
CA GLU A 138 15.52 0.49 30.70
C GLU A 138 14.30 -0.11 29.97
N ILE A 139 14.27 -1.42 29.76
CA ILE A 139 13.09 -2.09 29.21
C ILE A 139 11.88 -1.95 30.14
N ASN A 140 12.08 -2.13 31.45
CA ASN A 140 11.02 -1.92 32.44
C ASN A 140 10.52 -0.47 32.44
N GLN A 141 11.42 0.50 32.27
CA GLN A 141 11.05 1.91 32.18
C GLN A 141 10.22 2.22 30.92
N ILE A 142 10.58 1.65 29.78
CA ILE A 142 9.79 1.76 28.53
C ILE A 142 8.35 1.24 28.75
N TRP A 143 8.21 0.08 29.40
CA TRP A 143 6.91 -0.49 29.70
C TRP A 143 6.13 0.32 30.76
N ALA A 144 6.81 0.90 31.73
CA ALA A 144 6.19 1.76 32.73
C ALA A 144 5.65 3.05 32.10
N GLU A 145 6.39 3.63 31.16
CA GLU A 145 5.96 4.82 30.39
C GLU A 145 4.77 4.50 29.50
N ALA A 146 4.82 3.40 28.74
CA ALA A 146 3.70 2.95 27.90
C ALA A 146 2.43 2.71 28.74
N LYS A 147 2.58 2.11 29.95
CA LYS A 147 1.48 1.91 30.88
C LYS A 147 0.90 3.23 31.37
N HIS A 148 1.74 4.21 31.65
CA HIS A 148 1.33 5.54 32.09
C HIS A 148 0.45 6.23 31.03
N TYR A 149 0.86 6.24 29.75
CA TYR A 149 0.06 6.80 28.66
C TYR A 149 -1.27 6.05 28.49
N TYR A 150 -1.24 4.72 28.57
CA TYR A 150 -2.46 3.91 28.54
C TYR A 150 -3.45 4.28 29.65
N GLU A 151 -2.95 4.47 30.91
CA GLU A 151 -3.77 4.86 32.06
C GLU A 151 -4.31 6.29 31.95
N GLN A 152 -3.64 7.15 31.18
CA GLN A 152 -4.13 8.49 30.83
C GLN A 152 -5.18 8.49 29.72
N GLY A 153 -5.47 7.35 29.10
CA GLY A 153 -6.45 7.21 28.03
C GLY A 153 -5.91 7.54 26.65
N GLU A 154 -4.59 7.40 26.44
CA GLU A 154 -3.98 7.52 25.10
C GLU A 154 -4.72 6.61 24.11
N GLU A 155 -5.14 7.17 22.98
CA GLU A 155 -5.89 6.44 21.97
C GLU A 155 -4.97 5.48 21.23
N LEU A 156 -5.50 4.29 20.86
CA LEU A 156 -4.79 3.26 20.08
C LEU A 156 -4.84 3.51 18.57
N TYR A 157 -5.30 4.68 18.17
CA TYR A 157 -5.47 5.07 16.76
C TYR A 157 -4.73 6.38 16.53
N LEU A 158 -4.23 6.54 15.30
CA LEU A 158 -3.68 7.82 14.85
C LEU A 158 -4.83 8.83 14.67
N ASP A 159 -4.58 10.07 15.02
CA ASP A 159 -5.46 11.16 14.64
C ASP A 159 -5.43 11.39 13.11
N PRO A 160 -6.37 12.15 12.54
CA PRO A 160 -6.44 12.34 11.08
C PRO A 160 -5.18 12.97 10.46
N GLU A 161 -4.47 13.82 11.18
CA GLU A 161 -3.25 14.48 10.71
C GLU A 161 -2.09 13.48 10.61
N LEU A 162 -1.90 12.69 11.66
CA LEU A 162 -0.91 11.61 11.69
C LEU A 162 -1.26 10.47 10.71
N GLU A 163 -2.55 10.19 10.47
CA GLU A 163 -2.95 9.25 9.43
C GLU A 163 -2.53 9.72 8.03
N GLU A 164 -2.63 11.02 7.73
CA GLU A 164 -2.20 11.56 6.43
C GLU A 164 -0.69 11.48 6.26
N GLU A 165 0.08 11.84 7.31
CA GLU A 165 1.52 11.67 7.31
C GLU A 165 1.92 10.20 7.11
N MET A 166 1.26 9.29 7.81
CA MET A 166 1.49 7.85 7.68
C MET A 166 1.19 7.35 6.26
N ARG A 167 0.14 7.82 5.60
CA ARG A 167 -0.15 7.50 4.19
C ARG A 167 0.97 7.95 3.27
N SER A 168 1.52 9.15 3.50
CA SER A 168 2.67 9.65 2.75
C SER A 168 3.91 8.77 2.95
N ILE A 169 4.15 8.28 4.17
CA ILE A 169 5.25 7.35 4.44
C ILE A 169 4.99 6.01 3.76
N GLN A 170 3.79 5.45 3.87
CA GLN A 170 3.40 4.17 3.27
C GLN A 170 3.55 4.17 1.75
N SER A 171 3.24 5.28 1.08
CA SER A 171 3.40 5.39 -0.37
C SER A 171 4.84 5.18 -0.84
N LYS A 172 5.82 5.61 -0.05
CA LYS A 172 7.26 5.41 -0.33
C LYS A 172 7.73 3.97 -0.19
N HIS A 173 6.93 3.12 0.45
CA HIS A 173 7.20 1.69 0.66
C HIS A 173 6.36 0.78 -0.22
N THR A 174 5.52 1.38 -1.08
CA THR A 174 4.71 0.63 -2.04
C THR A 174 5.54 0.29 -3.27
N GLU A 175 5.47 -0.97 -3.70
CA GLU A 175 6.14 -1.43 -4.92
C GLU A 175 5.65 -0.59 -6.11
N GLU A 176 6.59 0.00 -6.87
CA GLU A 176 6.25 0.78 -8.05
C GLU A 176 5.57 -0.11 -9.10
N SER A 177 4.55 0.44 -9.73
CA SER A 177 3.87 -0.25 -10.82
C SER A 177 4.83 -0.41 -12.00
N PRO A 178 4.98 -1.62 -12.57
CA PRO A 178 5.80 -1.81 -13.77
C PRO A 178 5.27 -1.04 -14.98
N TYR A 179 4.06 -0.50 -14.87
CA TYR A 179 3.43 0.32 -15.92
C TYR A 179 3.72 1.82 -15.76
N LEU A 180 4.35 2.23 -14.66
CA LEU A 180 4.49 3.65 -14.31
C LEU A 180 5.19 4.43 -15.42
N GLY A 181 6.40 4.03 -15.81
CA GLY A 181 7.17 4.72 -16.85
C GLY A 181 6.46 4.74 -18.22
N ILE A 182 5.80 3.64 -18.59
CA ILE A 182 5.06 3.55 -19.88
C ILE A 182 3.86 4.51 -19.86
N ILE A 183 3.13 4.55 -18.74
CA ILE A 183 1.97 5.43 -18.60
C ILE A 183 2.41 6.89 -18.54
N GLU A 184 3.49 7.18 -17.84
CA GLU A 184 4.05 8.54 -17.75
C GLU A 184 4.49 9.06 -19.11
N GLU A 185 5.19 8.26 -19.92
CA GLU A 185 5.56 8.60 -21.29
C GLU A 185 4.31 8.85 -22.17
N PHE A 186 3.31 7.97 -22.09
CA PHE A 186 2.03 8.13 -22.78
C PHE A 186 1.32 9.44 -22.42
N LEU A 187 1.29 9.78 -21.15
CA LEU A 187 0.60 10.98 -20.65
C LEU A 187 1.33 12.28 -20.98
N ASN A 188 2.66 12.24 -21.03
CA ASN A 188 3.49 13.38 -21.38
C ASN A 188 3.66 13.60 -22.88
N THR A 189 3.26 12.63 -23.71
CA THR A 189 3.28 12.79 -25.17
C THR A 189 2.18 13.78 -25.59
N PRO A 190 2.53 14.93 -26.21
CA PRO A 190 1.56 15.88 -26.72
C PRO A 190 0.64 15.21 -27.73
N ILE A 191 -0.61 15.60 -27.78
CA ILE A 191 -1.61 15.04 -28.70
C ILE A 191 -2.10 16.11 -29.68
N PRO A 192 -2.48 15.76 -30.91
CA PRO A 192 -3.13 16.68 -31.84
C PRO A 192 -4.41 17.29 -31.24
N SER A 193 -4.66 18.56 -31.50
CA SER A 193 -5.86 19.27 -30.98
C SER A 193 -7.19 18.62 -31.36
N ASN A 194 -7.22 17.89 -32.50
CA ASN A 194 -8.36 17.12 -32.99
C ASN A 194 -8.37 15.65 -32.50
N TRP A 195 -7.63 15.32 -31.41
CA TRP A 195 -7.49 13.97 -30.88
C TRP A 195 -8.82 13.20 -30.74
N ASN A 196 -9.85 13.88 -30.31
CA ASN A 196 -11.16 13.26 -30.10
C ASN A 196 -11.90 12.88 -31.39
N GLU A 197 -11.45 13.37 -32.54
CA GLU A 197 -12.01 13.08 -33.85
C GLU A 197 -11.31 11.86 -34.50
N LEU A 198 -10.11 11.54 -34.04
CA LEU A 198 -9.33 10.41 -34.54
C LEU A 198 -9.93 9.08 -34.08
N SER A 199 -9.89 8.07 -35.00
CA SER A 199 -10.25 6.72 -34.64
C SER A 199 -9.26 6.12 -33.63
N ILE A 200 -9.67 5.09 -32.88
CA ILE A 200 -8.76 4.36 -31.95
C ILE A 200 -7.55 3.80 -32.73
N PHE A 201 -7.75 3.37 -33.95
CA PHE A 201 -6.68 2.85 -34.80
C PHE A 201 -5.63 3.93 -35.09
N ASP A 202 -6.06 5.14 -35.48
CA ASP A 202 -5.15 6.25 -35.77
C ASP A 202 -4.43 6.74 -34.51
N ARG A 203 -5.12 6.78 -33.35
CA ARG A 203 -4.52 7.12 -32.07
C ARG A 203 -3.43 6.13 -31.66
N ARG A 204 -3.63 4.81 -31.89
CA ARG A 204 -2.62 3.78 -31.64
C ARG A 204 -1.39 3.95 -32.52
N ARG A 205 -1.59 4.24 -33.82
CA ARG A 205 -0.51 4.47 -34.78
C ARG A 205 0.29 5.73 -34.45
N TYR A 206 -0.36 6.76 -33.98
CA TYR A 206 0.32 7.97 -33.51
C TYR A 206 1.43 7.65 -32.49
N TYR A 207 1.16 6.80 -31.52
CA TYR A 207 2.14 6.36 -30.52
C TYR A 207 3.20 5.39 -31.07
N GLU A 208 3.02 4.88 -32.27
CA GLU A 208 4.03 4.09 -32.99
C GLU A 208 5.02 4.96 -33.78
N GLY A 209 4.79 6.28 -33.78
CA GLY A 209 5.61 7.21 -34.56
C GLY A 209 5.22 7.30 -36.03
N ASP A 210 4.08 6.73 -36.45
CA ASP A 210 3.58 6.74 -37.81
C ASP A 210 2.81 8.04 -38.07
N VAL A 211 3.57 9.13 -38.26
CA VAL A 211 3.04 10.51 -38.36
C VAL A 211 2.47 10.78 -39.76
N ASP A 212 2.79 9.97 -40.77
CA ASP A 212 2.40 10.21 -42.18
C ASP A 212 0.90 10.06 -42.45
N MET A 213 0.14 9.55 -41.49
CA MET A 213 -1.31 9.33 -41.56
C MET A 213 -2.14 10.36 -40.76
N LEU A 214 -1.49 11.29 -40.09
CA LEU A 214 -2.22 12.41 -39.49
C LEU A 214 -2.71 13.35 -40.59
N PRO A 215 -3.88 13.98 -40.45
CA PRO A 215 -4.39 14.91 -41.43
C PRO A 215 -3.31 15.92 -41.81
N THR A 216 -2.97 15.99 -43.12
CA THR A 216 -1.99 16.92 -43.68
C THR A 216 -2.51 18.36 -43.50
N GLY A 217 -2.01 19.06 -42.49
CA GLY A 217 -2.33 20.45 -42.17
C GLY A 217 -1.52 20.92 -40.97
N ASN A 218 -1.52 22.20 -40.70
CA ASN A 218 -0.97 22.76 -39.44
C ASN A 218 -1.85 22.24 -38.29
N VAL A 219 -1.43 21.13 -37.66
CA VAL A 219 -2.12 20.57 -36.49
C VAL A 219 -1.39 21.12 -35.27
N ASP A 220 -2.09 21.86 -34.44
CA ASP A 220 -1.58 22.29 -33.15
C ASP A 220 -1.53 21.09 -32.20
N TYR A 221 -0.44 20.97 -31.44
CA TYR A 221 -0.27 19.95 -30.43
C TYR A 221 -0.59 20.54 -29.07
N VAL A 222 -1.32 19.76 -28.26
CA VAL A 222 -1.73 20.17 -26.93
C VAL A 222 -1.31 19.10 -25.90
N GLU A 223 -1.04 19.54 -24.70
CA GLU A 223 -0.84 18.62 -23.58
C GLU A 223 -2.15 17.91 -23.20
N ARG A 224 -2.02 16.69 -22.76
CA ARG A 224 -3.14 15.92 -22.25
C ARG A 224 -3.56 16.44 -20.87
N GLU A 225 -4.78 16.91 -20.74
CA GLU A 225 -5.31 17.46 -19.47
C GLU A 225 -6.12 16.43 -18.67
N LYS A 226 -6.64 15.41 -19.34
CA LYS A 226 -7.48 14.37 -18.73
C LYS A 226 -7.29 13.03 -19.39
N VAL A 227 -7.46 11.95 -18.62
CA VAL A 227 -7.37 10.58 -19.10
C VAL A 227 -8.27 9.66 -18.27
N CYS A 228 -8.64 8.50 -18.80
CA CYS A 228 -9.21 7.40 -18.02
C CYS A 228 -8.39 6.12 -18.19
N ALA A 229 -8.46 5.24 -17.21
CA ALA A 229 -7.68 4.00 -17.24
C ALA A 229 -8.04 3.08 -18.44
N LEU A 230 -9.28 3.13 -18.92
CA LEU A 230 -9.71 2.37 -20.09
C LEU A 230 -9.10 2.91 -21.39
N GLU A 231 -8.92 4.23 -21.50
CA GLU A 231 -8.23 4.87 -22.61
C GLU A 231 -6.77 4.41 -22.69
N ILE A 232 -6.06 4.42 -21.57
CA ILE A 232 -4.68 3.92 -21.48
C ILE A 232 -4.61 2.43 -21.86
N PHE A 233 -5.54 1.62 -21.36
CA PHE A 233 -5.61 0.19 -21.70
C PHE A 233 -5.73 -0.04 -23.20
N VAL A 234 -6.58 0.76 -23.86
CA VAL A 234 -6.86 0.61 -25.30
C VAL A 234 -5.79 1.26 -26.17
N GLU A 235 -5.40 2.49 -25.87
CA GLU A 235 -4.50 3.27 -26.74
C GLU A 235 -3.02 3.00 -26.44
N CYS A 236 -2.61 3.03 -25.16
CA CYS A 236 -1.22 2.83 -24.77
C CYS A 236 -0.82 1.35 -24.82
N PHE A 237 -1.60 0.48 -24.17
CA PHE A 237 -1.31 -0.97 -24.14
C PHE A 237 -1.88 -1.74 -25.35
N LYS A 238 -2.56 -1.06 -26.27
CA LYS A 238 -3.09 -1.61 -27.53
C LYS A 238 -3.98 -2.85 -27.34
N LYS A 239 -4.71 -2.90 -26.22
CA LYS A 239 -5.62 -3.99 -25.90
C LYS A 239 -7.03 -3.69 -26.39
N ASP A 240 -7.79 -4.74 -26.74
CA ASP A 240 -9.14 -4.56 -27.22
C ASP A 240 -10.15 -4.55 -26.05
N LYS A 241 -11.22 -3.75 -26.21
CA LYS A 241 -12.32 -3.75 -25.28
C LYS A 241 -12.98 -5.14 -25.27
N GLY A 242 -13.25 -5.64 -24.07
CA GLY A 242 -13.79 -6.98 -23.90
C GLY A 242 -12.75 -8.09 -23.75
N ASP A 243 -11.46 -7.76 -23.75
CA ASP A 243 -10.41 -8.70 -23.37
C ASP A 243 -10.73 -9.30 -21.99
N SER A 244 -10.52 -10.61 -21.85
CA SER A 244 -10.82 -11.35 -20.62
C SER A 244 -10.07 -10.82 -19.39
N ARG A 245 -8.94 -10.13 -19.57
CA ARG A 245 -8.11 -9.52 -18.53
C ARG A 245 -8.38 -8.04 -18.34
N GLN A 246 -9.30 -7.42 -19.12
CA GLN A 246 -9.54 -5.98 -19.10
C GLN A 246 -9.73 -5.44 -17.66
N MET A 247 -10.55 -6.07 -16.83
CA MET A 247 -10.80 -5.60 -15.45
C MET A 247 -9.52 -5.61 -14.60
N ILE A 248 -8.68 -6.62 -14.75
CA ILE A 248 -7.42 -6.76 -13.99
C ILE A 248 -6.42 -5.70 -14.45
N GLU A 249 -6.26 -5.54 -15.76
CA GLU A 249 -5.29 -4.59 -16.32
C GLU A 249 -5.73 -3.14 -16.08
N VAL A 250 -7.00 -2.80 -16.25
CA VAL A 250 -7.53 -1.47 -15.93
C VAL A 250 -7.35 -1.14 -14.45
N LYS A 251 -7.46 -2.13 -13.55
CA LYS A 251 -7.16 -1.92 -12.13
C LYS A 251 -5.67 -1.61 -11.89
N LYS A 252 -4.75 -2.31 -12.55
CA LYS A 252 -3.31 -2.03 -12.46
C LYS A 252 -2.95 -0.65 -13.01
N ILE A 253 -3.56 -0.26 -14.14
CA ILE A 253 -3.40 1.08 -14.73
C ILE A 253 -3.92 2.16 -13.78
N THR A 254 -5.09 1.93 -13.18
CA THR A 254 -5.66 2.84 -12.16
C THR A 254 -4.72 3.04 -11.00
N ASN A 255 -4.06 1.99 -10.57
CA ASN A 255 -3.09 2.03 -9.49
C ASN A 255 -1.84 2.83 -9.89
N ALA A 256 -1.31 2.60 -11.09
CA ALA A 256 -0.19 3.37 -11.60
C ALA A 256 -0.52 4.86 -11.74
N LEU A 257 -1.72 5.22 -12.20
CA LEU A 257 -2.18 6.62 -12.27
C LEU A 257 -2.20 7.30 -10.90
N ARG A 258 -2.52 6.56 -9.83
CA ARG A 258 -2.50 7.10 -8.47
C ARG A 258 -1.09 7.30 -7.91
N GLN A 259 -0.11 6.56 -8.43
CA GLN A 259 1.31 6.73 -8.06
C GLN A 259 1.95 7.94 -8.77
N LEU A 260 1.36 8.40 -9.87
CA LEU A 260 1.78 9.63 -10.55
C LEU A 260 1.29 10.84 -9.75
N GLY A 261 2.19 11.50 -9.05
CA GLY A 261 1.87 12.60 -8.13
C GLY A 261 1.28 13.86 -8.79
N ASN A 262 1.37 13.98 -10.13
CA ASN A 262 0.84 15.08 -10.92
C ASN A 262 -0.51 14.79 -11.61
N TRP A 263 -1.15 13.66 -11.28
CA TRP A 263 -2.48 13.27 -11.77
C TRP A 263 -3.40 12.93 -10.62
N ARG A 264 -4.56 13.57 -10.54
CA ARG A 264 -5.55 13.33 -9.48
C ARG A 264 -6.92 12.98 -10.05
N ILE A 265 -7.75 12.35 -9.24
CA ILE A 265 -9.15 12.07 -9.61
C ILE A 265 -9.88 13.41 -9.76
N TYR A 266 -10.69 13.52 -10.81
CA TYR A 266 -11.53 14.68 -11.05
C TYR A 266 -12.56 14.89 -9.92
N GLU A 267 -12.54 16.08 -9.31
CA GLU A 267 -13.38 16.42 -8.16
C GLU A 267 -14.58 17.31 -8.52
N GLY A 268 -14.76 17.67 -9.79
CA GLY A 268 -15.86 18.53 -10.23
C GLY A 268 -17.27 17.92 -10.08
N ASN A 269 -17.35 16.65 -9.64
CA ASN A 269 -18.60 16.00 -9.23
C ASN A 269 -18.33 14.90 -8.19
N LYS A 270 -19.42 14.47 -7.49
CA LYS A 270 -19.34 13.47 -6.40
C LYS A 270 -18.79 12.08 -6.82
N THR A 271 -18.78 11.76 -8.10
CA THR A 271 -18.41 10.42 -8.60
C THR A 271 -17.02 10.37 -9.24
N GLY A 272 -16.38 11.51 -9.47
CA GLY A 272 -15.11 11.61 -10.21
C GLY A 272 -15.20 11.15 -11.67
N LYS A 273 -16.43 11.02 -12.23
CA LYS A 273 -16.66 10.47 -13.56
C LYS A 273 -17.03 11.55 -14.56
N ILE A 274 -16.43 11.49 -15.75
CA ILE A 274 -16.81 12.30 -16.90
C ILE A 274 -16.95 11.43 -18.14
N ARG A 275 -17.48 11.99 -19.23
CA ARG A 275 -17.63 11.29 -20.49
C ARG A 275 -16.38 11.43 -21.36
N PHE A 276 -15.82 10.30 -21.79
CA PHE A 276 -14.68 10.19 -22.72
C PHE A 276 -15.17 9.76 -24.11
N GLY A 277 -15.82 10.69 -24.80
CA GLY A 277 -16.38 10.46 -26.12
C GLY A 277 -17.40 9.31 -26.20
N LYS A 278 -17.62 8.81 -27.43
CA LYS A 278 -18.44 7.61 -27.69
C LYS A 278 -17.65 6.32 -27.41
N GLU A 279 -16.33 6.41 -27.52
CA GLU A 279 -15.44 5.27 -27.47
C GLU A 279 -15.32 4.65 -26.07
N TYR A 280 -15.21 5.48 -25.04
CA TYR A 280 -14.98 5.00 -23.67
C TYR A 280 -16.18 5.23 -22.73
N GLY A 281 -17.15 6.05 -23.15
CA GLY A 281 -18.32 6.34 -22.36
C GLY A 281 -18.00 7.12 -21.08
N VAL A 282 -18.75 6.83 -20.00
CA VAL A 282 -18.57 7.50 -18.69
C VAL A 282 -17.58 6.70 -17.85
N GLN A 283 -16.43 7.29 -17.53
CA GLN A 283 -15.34 6.68 -16.78
C GLN A 283 -14.88 7.59 -15.65
N VAL A 284 -14.20 7.03 -14.65
CA VAL A 284 -13.44 7.81 -13.66
C VAL A 284 -12.34 8.56 -14.41
N ALA A 285 -12.30 9.86 -14.23
CA ALA A 285 -11.31 10.72 -14.87
C ALA A 285 -10.16 11.03 -13.94
N TYR A 286 -8.97 11.01 -14.51
CA TYR A 286 -7.78 11.57 -13.92
C TYR A 286 -7.45 12.86 -14.67
N VAL A 287 -7.14 13.92 -13.93
CA VAL A 287 -6.82 15.25 -14.47
C VAL A 287 -5.42 15.65 -14.02
N LYS A 288 -4.69 16.31 -14.91
CA LYS A 288 -3.35 16.81 -14.62
C LYS A 288 -3.47 17.95 -13.61
N ASP A 289 -2.68 17.91 -12.53
CA ASP A 289 -2.55 19.03 -11.60
C ASP A 289 -1.87 20.18 -12.35
N LYS A 290 -2.56 21.30 -12.46
CA LYS A 290 -1.95 22.55 -12.91
C LYS A 290 -1.15 23.07 -11.72
N GLY A 291 0.18 22.96 -11.79
CA GLY A 291 1.06 23.47 -10.74
C GLY A 291 0.78 24.95 -10.46
N LEU A 292 1.18 25.42 -9.28
CA LEU A 292 1.07 26.84 -8.88
C LEU A 292 1.75 27.82 -9.87
N ASP A 293 2.58 27.32 -10.77
CA ASP A 293 3.30 28.14 -11.77
C ASP A 293 2.43 28.59 -12.97
N ASP A 294 1.24 28.01 -13.18
CA ASP A 294 0.31 28.40 -14.24
C ASP A 294 -0.71 29.47 -13.78
N LEU A 295 -0.55 30.04 -12.58
CA LEU A 295 -1.42 31.07 -11.99
C LEU A 295 -0.74 32.44 -11.84
N ILE A 296 0.43 32.66 -12.47
CA ILE A 296 1.11 33.95 -12.49
C ILE A 296 1.08 34.55 -13.89
#